data_5c9d9bf2ad6ba41ac4c6cc2f1ccddad9
#
_entry.id   5c9d9bf2ad6ba41ac4c6cc2f1ccddad9
#
_cell.length_a   1.000
_cell.length_b   1.000
_cell.length_c   1.000
_cell.angle_alpha   90.00
_cell.angle_beta   90.00
_cell.angle_gamma   90.00
#
_symmetry.space_group_name_H-M   'P 1'
#
loop_
_entity.id
_entity.type
_entity.pdbx_description
1 polymer ?
#
loop_
_entity_poly.entity_id
_entity_poly.type
_entity_poly.pdbx_seq_one_letter_code
_entity_poly.pdbx_strand_id
1 'polypeptide(L)'
;MKKIMIVDDEQVSLMMTEHILATAYQTVCASNGNEAIELFHKETPDMVLSDLHMPGMTGYELQQKLQKEFNEQIPFMFMTADQDDATESKGFENGAMDFIKKPFRADVLLRRVGNILQTVEKIQGLKKAAVLDPMTGLLNKASSQKEISALCKSAQGVLMMIDLDSFKLVNDIYGHSMGDKILAHFSEILKAVVRPIDLVGRLGGDEFIAFCQNVTEEIVVEKKSRFINKYILEAAKELMGEDFQIPLGASIGCVLVPNEGTDFDRLFKKADKALYDVKKNGKHGFKFFKEKDSERKNEETSASDLANAMQILSERTLPRGALVLPFEQFKTVFQFLKRLVSNYQREIWAVLFSISETKRSAIPIEDAAEQLLDAIKSSLRQSDVVSQNAKNQFMVLLQEVESSNIEIVINRIMEKWEAADASAMFTVKSELDAVKRA
;
A
#
# COMPACT_ATOMS: atom_id res chain seq x y z
N MET A 1 9.10 -26.35 9.99
CA MET A 1 9.23 -26.85 11.37
C MET A 1 10.53 -26.29 11.89
N LYS A 2 10.55 -25.75 13.13
CA LYS A 2 11.78 -25.18 13.73
C LYS A 2 12.82 -26.26 13.97
N LYS A 3 14.10 -25.93 13.79
CA LYS A 3 15.23 -26.85 13.94
C LYS A 3 16.05 -26.49 15.17
N ILE A 4 16.29 -27.45 16.07
CA ILE A 4 17.03 -27.27 17.32
C ILE A 4 18.30 -28.12 17.27
N MET A 5 19.42 -27.47 17.52
CA MET A 5 20.69 -28.19 17.73
C MET A 5 20.83 -28.54 19.19
N ILE A 6 21.14 -29.81 19.50
CA ILE A 6 21.38 -30.34 20.83
C ILE A 6 22.86 -30.70 20.91
N VAL A 7 23.55 -30.17 21.91
CA VAL A 7 24.96 -30.41 22.11
C VAL A 7 25.20 -30.96 23.52
N ASP A 8 25.68 -32.18 23.62
CA ASP A 8 25.92 -32.86 24.91
C ASP A 8 26.97 -33.94 24.71
N ASP A 9 27.98 -34.01 25.56
CA ASP A 9 29.02 -35.03 25.48
C ASP A 9 28.59 -36.36 26.07
N GLU A 10 27.51 -36.35 26.89
CA GLU A 10 26.93 -37.57 27.43
C GLU A 10 25.86 -38.14 26.47
N GLN A 11 26.18 -39.27 25.84
CA GLN A 11 25.33 -39.84 24.79
C GLN A 11 23.90 -40.18 25.27
N VAL A 12 23.74 -40.61 26.54
CA VAL A 12 22.41 -40.89 27.09
C VAL A 12 21.57 -39.62 27.23
N SER A 13 22.17 -38.55 27.75
CA SER A 13 21.55 -37.24 27.87
C SER A 13 21.17 -36.69 26.51
N LEU A 14 22.05 -36.80 25.53
CA LEU A 14 21.84 -36.36 24.13
C LEU A 14 20.63 -37.08 23.53
N MET A 15 20.59 -38.42 23.60
CA MET A 15 19.48 -39.24 23.06
C MET A 15 18.16 -38.96 23.76
N MET A 16 18.15 -38.78 25.09
CA MET A 16 16.94 -38.46 25.85
C MET A 16 16.39 -37.07 25.42
N THR A 17 17.26 -36.10 25.35
CA THR A 17 16.88 -34.71 24.94
C THR A 17 16.36 -34.69 23.50
N GLU A 18 17.05 -35.41 22.61
CA GLU A 18 16.59 -35.56 21.22
C GLU A 18 15.20 -36.21 21.16
N HIS A 19 14.98 -37.33 21.87
CA HIS A 19 13.70 -38.01 21.87
C HIS A 19 12.55 -37.11 22.35
N ILE A 20 12.80 -36.27 23.34
CA ILE A 20 11.80 -35.31 23.84
C ILE A 20 11.51 -34.25 22.78
N LEU A 21 12.57 -33.62 22.23
CA LEU A 21 12.41 -32.48 21.30
C LEU A 21 11.92 -32.91 19.92
N ALA A 22 12.27 -34.11 19.44
CA ALA A 22 11.82 -34.64 18.15
C ALA A 22 10.28 -34.80 18.05
N THR A 23 9.58 -34.79 19.18
CA THR A 23 8.10 -34.83 19.20
C THR A 23 7.48 -33.55 18.63
N ALA A 24 8.20 -32.41 18.64
CA ALA A 24 7.68 -31.10 18.24
C ALA A 24 8.57 -30.33 17.28
N TYR A 25 9.85 -30.67 17.13
CA TYR A 25 10.88 -29.94 16.39
C TYR A 25 11.71 -30.89 15.53
N GLN A 26 12.41 -30.33 14.54
CA GLN A 26 13.53 -31.04 13.91
C GLN A 26 14.75 -30.93 14.81
N THR A 27 15.53 -32.00 14.93
CA THR A 27 16.68 -32.03 15.81
C THR A 27 17.96 -32.32 15.03
N VAL A 28 19.06 -31.70 15.46
CA VAL A 28 20.43 -31.98 15.01
C VAL A 28 21.27 -32.17 16.25
N CYS A 29 21.97 -33.30 16.36
CA CYS A 29 22.75 -33.65 17.54
C CYS A 29 24.24 -33.53 17.28
N ALA A 30 24.98 -32.98 18.25
CA ALA A 30 26.43 -32.91 18.29
C ALA A 30 26.92 -33.41 19.65
N SER A 31 28.00 -34.18 19.65
CA SER A 31 28.61 -34.76 20.85
C SER A 31 29.68 -33.86 21.49
N ASN A 32 30.02 -32.76 20.89
CA ASN A 32 31.02 -31.80 21.38
C ASN A 32 30.90 -30.44 20.62
N GLY A 33 31.59 -29.42 21.18
CA GLY A 33 31.50 -28.06 20.63
C GLY A 33 32.08 -27.89 19.21
N ASN A 34 33.09 -28.66 18.82
CA ASN A 34 33.66 -28.55 17.46
C ASN A 34 32.71 -29.13 16.42
N GLU A 35 32.13 -30.29 16.68
CA GLU A 35 31.11 -30.90 15.85
C GLU A 35 29.87 -29.99 15.75
N ALA A 36 29.50 -29.33 16.85
CA ALA A 36 28.39 -28.36 16.85
C ALA A 36 28.64 -27.18 15.91
N ILE A 37 29.87 -26.64 15.85
CA ILE A 37 30.22 -25.54 14.92
C ILE A 37 30.09 -26.01 13.46
N GLU A 38 30.64 -27.19 13.12
CA GLU A 38 30.55 -27.75 11.75
C GLU A 38 29.10 -27.99 11.33
N LEU A 39 28.31 -28.58 12.21
CA LEU A 39 26.87 -28.83 11.96
C LEU A 39 26.06 -27.54 11.89
N PHE A 40 26.43 -26.50 12.66
CA PHE A 40 25.75 -25.22 12.62
C PHE A 40 25.86 -24.57 11.25
N HIS A 41 27.04 -24.59 10.60
CA HIS A 41 27.25 -24.12 9.25
C HIS A 41 26.39 -24.84 8.20
N LYS A 42 26.25 -26.16 8.38
CA LYS A 42 25.53 -27.01 7.42
C LYS A 42 24.00 -26.94 7.59
N GLU A 43 23.54 -26.94 8.83
CA GLU A 43 22.12 -27.16 9.16
C GLU A 43 21.38 -25.89 9.55
N THR A 44 22.07 -24.79 9.87
CA THR A 44 21.51 -23.49 10.27
C THR A 44 20.31 -23.61 11.24
N PRO A 45 20.51 -24.10 12.47
CA PRO A 45 19.43 -24.31 13.43
C PRO A 45 18.85 -22.99 13.94
N ASP A 46 17.55 -22.98 14.30
CA ASP A 46 16.86 -21.83 14.88
C ASP A 46 17.22 -21.55 16.35
N MET A 47 17.76 -22.56 17.05
CA MET A 47 18.14 -22.50 18.47
C MET A 47 19.17 -23.56 18.79
N VAL A 48 20.03 -23.27 19.75
CA VAL A 48 21.00 -24.24 20.33
C VAL A 48 20.65 -24.54 21.79
N LEU A 49 20.54 -25.81 22.11
CA LEU A 49 20.46 -26.33 23.46
C LEU A 49 21.75 -27.08 23.77
N SER A 50 22.58 -26.56 24.65
CA SER A 50 23.92 -27.11 24.91
C SER A 50 24.10 -27.47 26.36
N ASP A 51 24.78 -28.60 26.62
CA ASP A 51 25.38 -28.78 27.93
C ASP A 51 26.39 -27.68 28.22
N LEU A 52 26.44 -27.26 29.45
CA LEU A 52 27.34 -26.23 29.92
C LEU A 52 28.78 -26.74 30.06
N HIS A 53 28.94 -27.95 30.59
CA HIS A 53 30.22 -28.56 30.93
C HIS A 53 30.56 -29.70 29.97
N MET A 54 31.30 -29.41 28.92
CA MET A 54 31.76 -30.40 27.95
C MET A 54 33.28 -30.43 27.90
N PRO A 55 33.93 -31.57 27.65
CA PRO A 55 35.36 -31.65 27.48
C PRO A 55 35.86 -30.83 26.28
N GLY A 56 36.94 -30.09 26.46
CA GLY A 56 37.61 -29.35 25.41
C GLY A 56 36.99 -27.99 25.04
N MET A 57 35.65 -27.86 25.11
CA MET A 57 34.94 -26.60 24.86
C MET A 57 33.66 -26.55 25.68
N THR A 58 33.53 -25.57 26.52
CA THR A 58 32.32 -25.34 27.31
C THR A 58 31.17 -24.81 26.46
N GLY A 59 29.93 -24.97 26.92
CA GLY A 59 28.77 -24.40 26.22
C GLY A 59 28.86 -22.88 26.07
N TYR A 60 29.46 -22.16 27.00
CA TYR A 60 29.71 -20.69 26.88
C TYR A 60 30.72 -20.38 25.79
N GLU A 61 31.81 -21.12 25.71
CA GLU A 61 32.80 -20.91 24.64
C GLU A 61 32.21 -21.21 23.26
N LEU A 62 31.36 -22.23 23.16
CA LEU A 62 30.60 -22.54 21.95
C LEU A 62 29.70 -21.37 21.55
N GLN A 63 28.91 -20.84 22.50
CA GLN A 63 28.02 -19.71 22.26
C GLN A 63 28.80 -18.49 21.75
N GLN A 64 29.92 -18.12 22.43
CA GLN A 64 30.73 -16.97 22.04
C GLN A 64 31.32 -17.14 20.64
N LYS A 65 31.81 -18.33 20.29
CA LYS A 65 32.34 -18.62 18.96
C LYS A 65 31.27 -18.48 17.87
N LEU A 66 30.12 -19.10 18.06
CA LEU A 66 29.03 -19.04 17.09
C LEU A 66 28.50 -17.61 16.94
N GLN A 67 28.31 -16.86 18.02
CA GLN A 67 27.86 -15.46 17.94
C GLN A 67 28.87 -14.56 17.23
N LYS A 68 30.18 -14.77 17.45
CA LYS A 68 31.25 -14.00 16.78
C LYS A 68 31.34 -14.32 15.29
N GLU A 69 31.18 -15.58 14.93
CA GLU A 69 31.31 -16.05 13.56
C GLU A 69 30.13 -15.67 12.67
N PHE A 70 28.92 -15.78 13.20
CA PHE A 70 27.68 -15.50 12.46
C PHE A 70 27.19 -14.05 12.62
N ASN A 71 27.81 -13.26 13.51
CA ASN A 71 27.41 -11.89 13.82
C ASN A 71 25.88 -11.73 14.14
N GLU A 72 25.27 -12.79 14.66
CA GLU A 72 23.85 -12.88 14.99
C GLU A 72 23.65 -13.30 16.44
N GLN A 73 22.55 -12.85 17.06
CA GLN A 73 22.12 -13.34 18.38
C GLN A 73 21.40 -14.68 18.23
N ILE A 74 22.18 -15.77 18.20
CA ILE A 74 21.65 -17.12 18.14
C ILE A 74 21.00 -17.44 19.51
N PRO A 75 19.74 -17.91 19.54
CA PRO A 75 19.11 -18.30 20.79
C PRO A 75 19.81 -19.50 21.41
N PHE A 76 20.31 -19.33 22.64
CA PHE A 76 20.96 -20.38 23.42
C PHE A 76 20.20 -20.67 24.68
N MET A 77 20.05 -21.95 25.03
CA MET A 77 19.62 -22.46 26.31
C MET A 77 20.65 -23.47 26.81
N PHE A 78 21.00 -23.39 28.07
CA PHE A 78 21.98 -24.33 28.64
C PHE A 78 21.31 -25.40 29.49
N MET A 79 21.84 -26.61 29.39
CA MET A 79 21.57 -27.73 30.31
C MET A 79 22.71 -27.77 31.33
N THR A 80 22.42 -27.92 32.61
CA THR A 80 23.43 -27.98 33.64
C THR A 80 23.07 -29.00 34.74
N ALA A 81 24.06 -29.69 35.24
CA ALA A 81 23.96 -30.53 36.44
C ALA A 81 24.25 -29.74 37.73
N ASP A 82 24.84 -28.52 37.60
CA ASP A 82 25.22 -27.71 38.75
C ASP A 82 24.01 -27.14 39.51
N GLN A 83 24.16 -27.11 40.86
CA GLN A 83 23.18 -26.51 41.76
C GLN A 83 23.53 -25.08 42.18
N ASP A 84 24.61 -24.51 41.60
CA ASP A 84 25.13 -23.23 42.04
C ASP A 84 24.50 -22.07 41.27
N ASP A 85 23.82 -21.16 41.99
CA ASP A 85 23.17 -19.97 41.46
C ASP A 85 24.18 -18.99 40.80
N ALA A 86 25.47 -19.06 41.15
CA ALA A 86 26.53 -18.26 40.56
C ALA A 86 26.81 -18.62 39.10
N THR A 87 26.60 -19.88 38.72
CA THR A 87 26.76 -20.37 37.33
C THR A 87 25.63 -19.88 36.44
N GLU A 88 24.39 -19.84 36.93
CA GLU A 88 23.25 -19.30 36.21
C GLU A 88 23.39 -17.77 35.96
N SER A 89 23.83 -17.00 36.97
CA SER A 89 24.03 -15.57 36.86
C SER A 89 25.04 -15.20 35.78
N LYS A 90 26.19 -15.89 35.72
CA LYS A 90 27.22 -15.72 34.68
C LYS A 90 26.70 -16.02 33.26
N GLY A 91 25.81 -16.98 33.15
CA GLY A 91 25.25 -17.35 31.85
C GLY A 91 24.28 -16.34 31.30
N PHE A 92 23.43 -15.74 32.12
CA PHE A 92 22.56 -14.64 31.70
C PHE A 92 23.37 -13.39 31.33
N GLU A 93 24.47 -13.08 32.04
CA GLU A 93 25.40 -12.00 31.67
C GLU A 93 26.04 -12.23 30.29
N ASN A 94 26.27 -13.47 29.90
CA ASN A 94 26.80 -13.86 28.58
C ASN A 94 25.74 -13.98 27.49
N GLY A 95 24.46 -13.66 27.77
CA GLY A 95 23.41 -13.60 26.77
C GLY A 95 22.68 -14.93 26.51
N ALA A 96 22.74 -15.90 27.43
CA ALA A 96 21.85 -17.05 27.41
C ALA A 96 20.40 -16.64 27.62
N MET A 97 19.47 -17.25 26.91
CA MET A 97 18.05 -16.94 27.06
C MET A 97 17.39 -17.70 28.19
N ASP A 98 17.89 -18.88 28.54
CA ASP A 98 17.37 -19.68 29.66
C ASP A 98 18.36 -20.82 30.04
N PHE A 99 18.08 -21.47 31.20
CA PHE A 99 18.78 -22.63 31.72
C PHE A 99 17.80 -23.71 32.12
N ILE A 100 18.22 -24.99 32.04
CA ILE A 100 17.46 -26.11 32.57
C ILE A 100 18.39 -27.05 33.35
N LYS A 101 17.97 -27.37 34.58
CA LYS A 101 18.73 -28.30 35.43
C LYS A 101 18.42 -29.75 35.09
N LYS A 102 19.48 -30.55 34.94
CA LYS A 102 19.40 -32.02 34.81
C LYS A 102 19.21 -32.67 36.19
N PRO A 103 18.37 -33.69 36.35
CA PRO A 103 17.44 -34.24 35.35
C PRO A 103 16.18 -33.35 35.20
N PHE A 104 15.70 -33.18 33.98
CA PHE A 104 14.52 -32.38 33.68
C PHE A 104 13.34 -33.22 33.18
N ARG A 105 12.14 -32.68 33.34
CA ARG A 105 10.91 -33.29 32.83
C ARG A 105 10.69 -32.85 31.38
N ALA A 106 10.16 -33.76 30.55
CA ALA A 106 9.90 -33.52 29.14
C ALA A 106 8.98 -32.32 28.89
N ASP A 107 7.89 -32.17 29.68
CA ASP A 107 6.93 -31.08 29.58
C ASP A 107 7.57 -29.72 29.92
N VAL A 108 8.52 -29.66 30.85
CA VAL A 108 9.25 -28.45 31.24
C VAL A 108 10.21 -28.03 30.12
N LEU A 109 10.99 -28.97 29.56
CA LEU A 109 11.90 -28.70 28.47
C LEU A 109 11.15 -28.14 27.23
N LEU A 110 10.11 -28.85 26.78
CA LEU A 110 9.30 -28.42 25.64
C LEU A 110 8.70 -27.01 25.83
N ARG A 111 8.20 -26.71 27.03
CA ARG A 111 7.65 -25.40 27.36
C ARG A 111 8.70 -24.29 27.31
N ARG A 112 9.90 -24.52 27.88
CA ARG A 112 10.99 -23.52 27.89
C ARG A 112 11.49 -23.26 26.49
N VAL A 113 11.76 -24.27 25.70
CA VAL A 113 12.15 -24.17 24.30
C VAL A 113 11.08 -23.42 23.49
N GLY A 114 9.80 -23.75 23.66
CA GLY A 114 8.69 -23.07 23.00
C GLY A 114 8.62 -21.58 23.36
N ASN A 115 8.82 -21.22 24.63
CA ASN A 115 8.83 -19.84 25.10
C ASN A 115 9.98 -19.03 24.48
N ILE A 116 11.17 -19.61 24.40
CA ILE A 116 12.34 -18.96 23.76
C ILE A 116 12.05 -18.71 22.29
N LEU A 117 11.64 -19.72 21.53
CA LEU A 117 11.34 -19.58 20.11
C LEU A 117 10.24 -18.54 19.85
N GLN A 118 9.17 -18.55 20.67
CA GLN A 118 8.11 -17.54 20.56
C GLN A 118 8.61 -16.13 20.88
N THR A 119 9.49 -15.99 21.88
CA THR A 119 10.08 -14.70 22.23
C THR A 119 10.95 -14.16 21.09
N VAL A 120 11.78 -15.02 20.48
CA VAL A 120 12.61 -14.68 19.33
C VAL A 120 11.76 -14.25 18.13
N GLU A 121 10.69 -14.99 17.83
CA GLU A 121 9.76 -14.62 16.76
C GLU A 121 9.10 -13.26 17.00
N LYS A 122 8.67 -12.99 18.24
CA LYS A 122 8.12 -11.67 18.62
C LYS A 122 9.16 -10.56 18.44
N ILE A 123 10.40 -10.75 18.90
CA ILE A 123 11.47 -9.79 18.76
C ILE A 123 11.78 -9.53 17.27
N GLN A 124 11.87 -10.59 16.47
CA GLN A 124 12.09 -10.46 15.01
C GLN A 124 10.91 -9.77 14.32
N GLY A 125 9.67 -10.09 14.71
CA GLY A 125 8.47 -9.41 14.23
C GLY A 125 8.47 -7.92 14.58
N LEU A 126 8.81 -7.56 15.82
CA LEU A 126 8.93 -6.17 16.26
C LEU A 126 10.06 -5.42 15.52
N LYS A 127 11.23 -6.06 15.31
CA LYS A 127 12.32 -5.48 14.52
C LYS A 127 11.88 -5.22 13.08
N LYS A 128 11.19 -6.18 12.44
CA LYS A 128 10.64 -6.00 11.08
C LYS A 128 9.61 -4.87 11.06
N ALA A 129 8.65 -4.85 11.99
CA ALA A 129 7.64 -3.81 12.08
C ALA A 129 8.23 -2.40 12.36
N ALA A 130 9.35 -2.34 13.08
CA ALA A 130 10.06 -1.07 13.32
C ALA A 130 10.78 -0.54 12.07
N VAL A 131 11.12 -1.39 11.11
CA VAL A 131 11.91 -1.03 9.93
C VAL A 131 11.07 -1.00 8.65
N LEU A 132 10.11 -1.89 8.51
CA LEU A 132 9.33 -2.07 7.28
C LEU A 132 7.91 -1.50 7.43
N ASP A 133 7.34 -1.10 6.30
CA ASP A 133 5.90 -0.82 6.17
C ASP A 133 5.14 -2.15 6.14
N PRO A 134 4.15 -2.36 7.03
CA PRO A 134 3.49 -3.66 7.17
C PRO A 134 2.65 -4.07 5.95
N MET A 135 2.20 -3.13 5.14
CA MET A 135 1.39 -3.40 3.96
C MET A 135 2.25 -3.79 2.76
N THR A 136 3.36 -3.09 2.53
CA THR A 136 4.16 -3.21 1.32
C THR A 136 5.44 -4.02 1.52
N GLY A 137 5.89 -4.19 2.77
CA GLY A 137 7.17 -4.82 3.09
C GLY A 137 8.39 -4.04 2.60
N LEU A 138 8.22 -2.80 2.17
CA LEU A 138 9.29 -1.83 1.89
C LEU A 138 9.76 -1.17 3.18
N LEU A 139 10.85 -0.41 3.13
CA LEU A 139 11.24 0.42 4.27
C LEU A 139 10.10 1.38 4.63
N ASN A 140 9.80 1.51 5.92
CA ASN A 140 8.87 2.52 6.38
C ASN A 140 9.49 3.93 6.31
N LYS A 141 8.69 4.97 6.53
CA LYS A 141 9.12 6.37 6.43
C LYS A 141 10.38 6.67 7.24
N ALA A 142 10.42 6.25 8.52
CA ALA A 142 11.54 6.55 9.42
C ALA A 142 12.83 5.86 8.97
N SER A 143 12.75 4.58 8.60
CA SER A 143 13.88 3.80 8.12
C SER A 143 14.38 4.28 6.76
N SER A 144 13.46 4.62 5.83
CA SER A 144 13.81 5.20 4.54
C SER A 144 14.59 6.50 4.70
N GLN A 145 14.11 7.40 5.55
CA GLN A 145 14.77 8.67 5.81
C GLN A 145 16.16 8.48 6.41
N LYS A 146 16.30 7.58 7.38
CA LYS A 146 17.57 7.27 8.02
C LYS A 146 18.60 6.69 7.05
N GLU A 147 18.22 5.62 6.35
CA GLU A 147 19.14 4.87 5.49
C GLU A 147 19.50 5.67 4.23
N ILE A 148 18.52 6.32 3.57
CA ILE A 148 18.78 7.16 2.40
C ILE A 148 19.61 8.39 2.78
N SER A 149 19.38 9.00 3.95
CA SER A 149 20.20 10.13 4.43
C SER A 149 21.68 9.73 4.61
N ALA A 150 21.94 8.50 5.05
CA ALA A 150 23.31 7.97 5.13
C ALA A 150 23.92 7.79 3.74
N LEU A 151 23.18 7.22 2.77
CA LEU A 151 23.63 7.05 1.40
C LEU A 151 23.87 8.38 0.68
N CYS A 152 23.04 9.40 0.88
CA CYS A 152 23.24 10.72 0.29
C CYS A 152 24.59 11.36 0.68
N LYS A 153 25.15 10.98 1.83
CA LYS A 153 26.46 11.47 2.31
C LYS A 153 27.64 10.65 1.82
N SER A 154 27.44 9.38 1.48
CA SER A 154 28.53 8.42 1.24
C SER A 154 28.53 7.81 -0.16
N ALA A 155 27.45 7.95 -0.93
CA ALA A 155 27.30 7.33 -2.23
C ALA A 155 26.86 8.34 -3.29
N GLN A 156 27.12 8.01 -4.56
CA GLN A 156 26.54 8.72 -5.70
C GLN A 156 25.31 7.96 -6.23
N GLY A 157 24.37 8.67 -6.79
CA GLY A 157 23.16 8.04 -7.37
C GLY A 157 22.03 9.02 -7.63
N VAL A 158 20.82 8.48 -7.72
CA VAL A 158 19.59 9.24 -7.93
C VAL A 158 18.64 9.00 -6.76
N LEU A 159 18.24 10.08 -6.10
CA LEU A 159 17.10 10.10 -5.19
C LEU A 159 15.82 10.30 -6.00
N MET A 160 14.83 9.44 -5.81
CA MET A 160 13.55 9.46 -6.50
C MET A 160 12.41 9.58 -5.51
N MET A 161 11.55 10.57 -5.69
CA MET A 161 10.22 10.65 -5.08
C MET A 161 9.21 10.11 -6.08
N ILE A 162 8.38 9.18 -5.66
CA ILE A 162 7.45 8.44 -6.52
C ILE A 162 6.05 8.54 -5.92
N ASP A 163 5.06 8.85 -6.75
CA ASP A 163 3.67 8.99 -6.32
C ASP A 163 2.75 8.28 -7.32
N LEU A 164 1.79 7.54 -6.81
CA LEU A 164 0.79 6.83 -7.60
C LEU A 164 -0.33 7.79 -8.04
N ASP A 165 -0.31 8.15 -9.30
CA ASP A 165 -1.32 9.04 -9.88
C ASP A 165 -2.71 8.42 -9.86
N SER A 166 -3.70 9.21 -9.47
CA SER A 166 -5.12 8.84 -9.44
C SER A 166 -5.48 7.71 -8.45
N PHE A 167 -4.59 7.37 -7.51
CA PHE A 167 -4.82 6.31 -6.51
C PHE A 167 -6.08 6.57 -5.67
N LYS A 168 -6.37 7.82 -5.34
CA LYS A 168 -7.61 8.18 -4.64
C LYS A 168 -8.86 7.72 -5.40
N LEU A 169 -8.87 7.82 -6.74
CA LEU A 169 -10.00 7.35 -7.54
C LEU A 169 -10.19 5.83 -7.46
N VAL A 170 -9.11 5.06 -7.31
CA VAL A 170 -9.20 3.62 -7.07
C VAL A 170 -9.95 3.37 -5.76
N ASN A 171 -9.56 4.06 -4.68
CA ASN A 171 -10.24 3.92 -3.39
C ASN A 171 -11.71 4.36 -3.44
N ASP A 172 -11.99 5.47 -4.12
CA ASP A 172 -13.34 6.06 -4.20
C ASP A 172 -14.30 5.19 -5.03
N ILE A 173 -13.81 4.51 -6.07
CA ILE A 173 -14.65 3.70 -6.99
C ILE A 173 -14.68 2.23 -6.59
N TYR A 174 -13.51 1.63 -6.25
CA TYR A 174 -13.38 0.18 -5.99
C TYR A 174 -13.20 -0.16 -4.51
N GLY A 175 -13.16 0.86 -3.63
CA GLY A 175 -13.00 0.69 -2.19
C GLY A 175 -11.54 0.49 -1.74
N HIS A 176 -11.29 0.71 -0.44
CA HIS A 176 -9.95 0.65 0.17
C HIS A 176 -9.27 -0.72 0.01
N SER A 177 -10.04 -1.82 0.02
CA SER A 177 -9.47 -3.15 -0.18
C SER A 177 -8.82 -3.33 -1.55
N MET A 178 -9.35 -2.68 -2.59
CA MET A 178 -8.72 -2.66 -3.91
C MET A 178 -7.49 -1.76 -3.91
N GLY A 179 -7.57 -0.59 -3.27
CA GLY A 179 -6.40 0.26 -3.09
C GLY A 179 -5.23 -0.45 -2.41
N ASP A 180 -5.50 -1.22 -1.36
CA ASP A 180 -4.48 -2.02 -0.66
C ASP A 180 -3.82 -3.04 -1.60
N LYS A 181 -4.60 -3.71 -2.46
CA LYS A 181 -4.06 -4.64 -3.49
C LYS A 181 -3.18 -3.90 -4.50
N ILE A 182 -3.61 -2.74 -4.98
CA ILE A 182 -2.81 -1.90 -5.90
C ILE A 182 -1.50 -1.48 -5.24
N LEU A 183 -1.52 -1.04 -3.97
CA LEU A 183 -0.29 -0.68 -3.24
C LEU A 183 0.65 -1.86 -3.06
N ALA A 184 0.13 -3.05 -2.78
CA ALA A 184 0.92 -4.27 -2.66
C ALA A 184 1.59 -4.62 -4.01
N HIS A 185 0.84 -4.64 -5.11
CA HIS A 185 1.40 -4.88 -6.46
C HIS A 185 2.41 -3.81 -6.85
N PHE A 186 2.12 -2.54 -6.56
CA PHE A 186 3.05 -1.44 -6.84
C PHE A 186 4.37 -1.61 -6.09
N SER A 187 4.32 -2.07 -4.84
CA SER A 187 5.54 -2.34 -4.07
C SER A 187 6.39 -3.46 -4.69
N GLU A 188 5.77 -4.52 -5.22
CA GLU A 188 6.51 -5.58 -5.92
C GLU A 188 7.10 -5.08 -7.24
N ILE A 189 6.41 -4.21 -7.97
CA ILE A 189 6.96 -3.55 -9.17
C ILE A 189 8.18 -2.70 -8.79
N LEU A 190 8.11 -1.93 -7.72
CA LEU A 190 9.24 -1.12 -7.24
C LEU A 190 10.43 -2.00 -6.84
N LYS A 191 10.20 -3.11 -6.11
CA LYS A 191 11.24 -4.09 -5.77
C LYS A 191 11.91 -4.69 -7.01
N ALA A 192 11.14 -4.98 -8.05
CA ALA A 192 11.68 -5.53 -9.30
C ALA A 192 12.51 -4.53 -10.11
N VAL A 193 12.25 -3.23 -9.96
CA VAL A 193 12.95 -2.14 -10.66
C VAL A 193 14.29 -1.77 -9.99
N VAL A 194 14.40 -1.95 -8.67
CA VAL A 194 15.60 -1.62 -7.90
C VAL A 194 16.52 -2.84 -7.76
N ARG A 195 17.82 -2.60 -7.61
CA ARG A 195 18.81 -3.66 -7.36
C ARG A 195 18.91 -3.92 -5.84
N PRO A 196 19.49 -5.05 -5.41
CA PRO A 196 19.68 -5.36 -3.98
C PRO A 196 20.46 -4.31 -3.19
N ILE A 197 21.31 -3.51 -3.85
CA ILE A 197 22.07 -2.41 -3.25
C ILE A 197 21.29 -1.11 -3.16
N ASP A 198 20.19 -0.97 -3.93
CA ASP A 198 19.37 0.22 -3.95
C ASP A 198 18.39 0.17 -2.76
N LEU A 199 17.90 1.32 -2.31
CA LEU A 199 16.89 1.42 -1.26
C LEU A 199 15.55 1.85 -1.85
N VAL A 200 14.48 1.27 -1.34
CA VAL A 200 13.12 1.67 -1.65
C VAL A 200 12.25 1.61 -0.41
N GLY A 201 11.40 2.61 -0.22
CA GLY A 201 10.52 2.71 0.93
C GLY A 201 9.22 3.42 0.63
N ARG A 202 8.26 3.27 1.55
CA ARG A 202 6.97 3.95 1.51
C ARG A 202 6.93 5.05 2.57
N LEU A 203 6.55 6.25 2.16
CA LEU A 203 6.44 7.41 3.05
C LEU A 203 5.07 7.51 3.71
N GLY A 204 4.03 7.02 3.04
CA GLY A 204 2.65 6.98 3.51
C GLY A 204 1.67 7.15 2.34
N GLY A 205 0.44 6.66 2.49
CA GLY A 205 -0.55 6.74 1.40
C GLY A 205 -0.04 6.10 0.12
N ASP A 206 0.03 6.89 -0.94
CA ASP A 206 0.48 6.58 -2.30
C ASP A 206 1.91 7.08 -2.60
N GLU A 207 2.63 7.59 -1.59
CA GLU A 207 3.98 8.16 -1.74
C GLU A 207 5.09 7.17 -1.39
N PHE A 208 6.06 7.06 -2.28
CA PHE A 208 7.23 6.19 -2.15
C PHE A 208 8.52 6.98 -2.40
N ILE A 209 9.63 6.44 -1.91
CA ILE A 209 10.96 7.00 -2.10
C ILE A 209 11.94 5.90 -2.48
N ALA A 210 12.89 6.20 -3.36
CA ALA A 210 13.96 5.28 -3.68
C ALA A 210 15.29 6.01 -3.83
N PHE A 211 16.38 5.30 -3.54
CA PHE A 211 17.74 5.76 -3.84
C PHE A 211 18.46 4.69 -4.67
N CYS A 212 18.70 5.02 -5.94
CA CYS A 212 19.39 4.14 -6.87
C CYS A 212 20.88 4.49 -6.88
N GLN A 213 21.71 3.64 -6.27
CA GLN A 213 23.16 3.84 -6.18
C GLN A 213 23.84 3.67 -7.55
N ASN A 214 24.88 4.46 -7.80
CA ASN A 214 25.67 4.43 -9.03
C ASN A 214 24.84 4.61 -10.33
N VAL A 215 23.70 5.29 -10.22
CA VAL A 215 22.89 5.72 -11.37
C VAL A 215 23.15 7.21 -11.57
N THR A 216 23.66 7.60 -12.74
CA THR A 216 23.99 9.00 -13.10
C THR A 216 23.34 9.43 -14.41
N GLU A 217 22.84 8.48 -15.20
CA GLU A 217 22.27 8.73 -16.52
C GLU A 217 20.72 8.82 -16.48
N GLU A 218 20.18 9.84 -17.09
CA GLU A 218 18.72 10.05 -17.19
C GLU A 218 18.01 8.86 -17.88
N ILE A 219 18.67 8.24 -18.90
CA ILE A 219 18.11 7.11 -19.65
C ILE A 219 17.80 5.88 -18.77
N VAL A 220 18.57 5.69 -17.68
CA VAL A 220 18.31 4.58 -16.74
C VAL A 220 17.02 4.84 -15.97
N VAL A 221 16.82 6.08 -15.52
CA VAL A 221 15.59 6.47 -14.81
C VAL A 221 14.39 6.45 -15.76
N GLU A 222 14.56 6.88 -17.01
CA GLU A 222 13.52 6.79 -18.03
C GLU A 222 13.03 5.35 -18.22
N LYS A 223 13.96 4.40 -18.38
CA LYS A 223 13.61 2.98 -18.50
C LYS A 223 12.88 2.45 -17.26
N LYS A 224 13.31 2.85 -16.06
CA LYS A 224 12.63 2.49 -14.80
C LYS A 224 11.22 3.07 -14.75
N SER A 225 11.05 4.35 -15.08
CA SER A 225 9.74 5.03 -15.12
C SER A 225 8.78 4.36 -16.11
N ARG A 226 9.24 4.06 -17.32
CA ARG A 226 8.43 3.34 -18.33
C ARG A 226 8.03 1.95 -17.86
N PHE A 227 8.94 1.21 -17.21
CA PHE A 227 8.65 -0.10 -16.64
C PHE A 227 7.58 0.01 -15.56
N ILE A 228 7.75 0.92 -14.60
CA ILE A 228 6.80 1.14 -13.50
C ILE A 228 5.40 1.43 -14.07
N ASN A 229 5.29 2.39 -14.99
CA ASN A 229 4.02 2.79 -15.57
C ASN A 229 3.35 1.68 -16.40
N LYS A 230 4.14 0.88 -17.11
CA LYS A 230 3.63 -0.28 -17.86
C LYS A 230 3.03 -1.33 -16.93
N TYR A 231 3.80 -1.76 -15.93
CA TYR A 231 3.40 -2.87 -15.08
C TYR A 231 2.31 -2.52 -14.07
N ILE A 232 2.23 -1.27 -13.60
CA ILE A 232 1.10 -0.84 -12.76
C ILE A 232 -0.22 -0.82 -13.55
N LEU A 233 -0.15 -0.47 -14.83
CA LEU A 233 -1.32 -0.51 -15.71
C LEU A 233 -1.76 -1.95 -15.98
N GLU A 234 -0.81 -2.88 -16.20
CA GLU A 234 -1.10 -4.31 -16.37
C GLU A 234 -1.73 -4.91 -15.09
N ALA A 235 -1.15 -4.63 -13.92
CA ALA A 235 -1.71 -5.05 -12.64
C ALA A 235 -3.11 -4.47 -12.38
N ALA A 236 -3.34 -3.22 -12.77
CA ALA A 236 -4.64 -2.58 -12.67
C ALA A 236 -5.71 -3.29 -13.51
N LYS A 237 -5.37 -3.66 -14.76
CA LYS A 237 -6.26 -4.44 -15.64
C LYS A 237 -6.58 -5.81 -15.07
N GLU A 238 -5.59 -6.49 -14.53
CA GLU A 238 -5.76 -7.80 -13.92
C GLU A 238 -6.70 -7.75 -12.70
N LEU A 239 -6.58 -6.71 -11.86
CA LEU A 239 -7.33 -6.58 -10.62
C LEU A 239 -8.72 -5.97 -10.79
N MET A 240 -8.88 -5.02 -11.71
CA MET A 240 -10.10 -4.22 -11.89
C MET A 240 -10.84 -4.49 -13.20
N GLY A 241 -10.29 -5.35 -14.08
CA GLY A 241 -10.84 -5.68 -15.39
C GLY A 241 -10.29 -4.81 -16.53
N GLU A 242 -10.40 -5.29 -17.76
CA GLU A 242 -9.88 -4.60 -18.96
C GLU A 242 -10.55 -3.25 -19.22
N ASP A 243 -11.80 -3.08 -18.80
CA ASP A 243 -12.61 -1.88 -19.05
C ASP A 243 -12.44 -0.78 -17.99
N PHE A 244 -11.48 -0.93 -17.03
CA PHE A 244 -11.26 0.12 -16.05
C PHE A 244 -10.79 1.42 -16.71
N GLN A 245 -11.33 2.57 -16.24
CA GLN A 245 -11.10 3.88 -16.88
C GLN A 245 -10.31 4.86 -16.02
N ILE A 246 -9.67 4.38 -14.94
CA ILE A 246 -8.86 5.26 -14.09
C ILE A 246 -7.48 5.44 -14.75
N PRO A 247 -7.00 6.68 -14.95
CA PRO A 247 -5.65 6.94 -15.44
C PRO A 247 -4.64 6.67 -14.30
N LEU A 248 -4.43 5.38 -13.99
CA LEU A 248 -3.49 4.94 -12.97
C LEU A 248 -2.08 4.88 -13.57
N GLY A 249 -1.13 5.45 -12.85
CA GLY A 249 0.27 5.46 -13.23
C GLY A 249 1.14 6.01 -12.09
N ALA A 250 2.40 6.27 -12.36
CA ALA A 250 3.33 6.84 -11.40
C ALA A 250 4.05 8.06 -11.95
N SER A 251 4.10 9.12 -11.16
CA SER A 251 4.91 10.30 -11.37
C SER A 251 6.17 10.24 -10.52
N ILE A 252 7.33 10.61 -11.07
CA ILE A 252 8.63 10.44 -10.42
C ILE A 252 9.44 11.75 -10.49
N GLY A 253 9.76 12.32 -9.33
CA GLY A 253 10.69 13.43 -9.21
C GLY A 253 12.09 12.95 -8.82
N CYS A 254 13.11 13.38 -9.55
CA CYS A 254 14.48 12.85 -9.44
C CYS A 254 15.48 13.94 -9.10
N VAL A 255 16.51 13.57 -8.30
CA VAL A 255 17.64 14.45 -7.96
C VAL A 255 18.93 13.67 -8.03
N LEU A 256 19.96 14.22 -8.69
CA LEU A 256 21.30 13.64 -8.76
C LEU A 256 22.10 13.96 -7.48
N VAL A 257 22.68 12.92 -6.91
CA VAL A 257 23.52 13.00 -5.72
C VAL A 257 24.94 12.54 -6.09
N PRO A 258 25.99 13.28 -5.75
CA PRO A 258 26.02 14.49 -4.92
C PRO A 258 25.85 15.82 -5.70
N ASN A 259 25.57 15.82 -6.99
CA ASN A 259 25.56 17.00 -7.85
C ASN A 259 24.67 18.13 -7.33
N GLU A 260 23.50 17.77 -6.80
CA GLU A 260 22.53 18.71 -6.23
C GLU A 260 22.64 18.87 -4.71
N GLY A 261 23.67 18.25 -4.10
CA GLY A 261 23.97 18.29 -2.68
C GLY A 261 24.00 16.91 -2.03
N THR A 262 24.22 16.88 -0.70
CA THR A 262 24.30 15.64 0.11
C THR A 262 23.37 15.69 1.33
N ASP A 263 22.73 16.83 1.57
CA ASP A 263 21.76 16.99 2.65
C ASP A 263 20.39 16.43 2.24
N PHE A 264 19.92 15.42 2.96
CA PHE A 264 18.69 14.70 2.62
C PHE A 264 17.47 15.63 2.55
N ASP A 265 17.28 16.54 3.50
CA ASP A 265 16.08 17.38 3.58
C ASP A 265 16.03 18.36 2.40
N ARG A 266 17.18 18.86 1.95
CA ARG A 266 17.28 19.71 0.77
C ARG A 266 17.04 18.92 -0.52
N LEU A 267 17.64 17.73 -0.61
CA LEU A 267 17.46 16.84 -1.77
C LEU A 267 15.99 16.38 -1.88
N PHE A 268 15.36 16.06 -0.76
CA PHE A 268 13.96 15.68 -0.69
C PHE A 268 13.06 16.80 -1.24
N LYS A 269 13.25 18.04 -0.81
CA LYS A 269 12.51 19.21 -1.32
C LYS A 269 12.73 19.43 -2.81
N LYS A 270 13.95 19.19 -3.32
CA LYS A 270 14.27 19.28 -4.75
C LYS A 270 13.56 18.19 -5.55
N ALA A 271 13.55 16.94 -5.04
CA ALA A 271 12.85 15.82 -5.65
C ALA A 271 11.33 16.04 -5.67
N ASP A 272 10.76 16.53 -4.57
CA ASP A 272 9.34 16.88 -4.46
C ASP A 272 8.94 17.96 -5.48
N LYS A 273 9.76 19.00 -5.64
CA LYS A 273 9.54 20.04 -6.65
C LYS A 273 9.57 19.45 -8.07
N ALA A 274 10.49 18.55 -8.38
CA ALA A 274 10.54 17.86 -9.65
C ALA A 274 9.31 16.96 -9.87
N LEU A 275 8.85 16.25 -8.84
CA LEU A 275 7.63 15.44 -8.86
C LEU A 275 6.39 16.30 -9.13
N TYR A 276 6.27 17.43 -8.46
CA TYR A 276 5.19 18.38 -8.71
C TYR A 276 5.17 18.88 -10.16
N ASP A 277 6.33 19.11 -10.74
CA ASP A 277 6.43 19.49 -12.16
C ASP A 277 5.98 18.37 -13.10
N VAL A 278 6.25 17.08 -12.78
CA VAL A 278 5.72 15.93 -13.56
C VAL A 278 4.20 15.91 -13.48
N LYS A 279 3.64 16.04 -12.26
CA LYS A 279 2.18 16.05 -12.06
C LYS A 279 1.48 17.17 -12.82
N LYS A 280 2.12 18.34 -12.97
CA LYS A 280 1.62 19.46 -13.77
C LYS A 280 1.70 19.23 -15.29
N ASN A 281 2.67 18.45 -15.76
CA ASN A 281 2.94 18.26 -17.18
C ASN A 281 2.39 16.94 -17.76
N GLY A 282 1.25 16.46 -17.24
CA GLY A 282 0.52 15.30 -17.79
C GLY A 282 0.72 14.01 -17.05
N LYS A 283 1.45 13.98 -15.90
CA LYS A 283 1.66 12.80 -15.04
C LYS A 283 2.38 11.62 -15.74
N HIS A 284 2.44 10.46 -15.10
CA HIS A 284 2.93 9.17 -15.63
C HIS A 284 4.33 9.23 -16.25
N GLY A 285 5.22 10.02 -15.66
CA GLY A 285 6.57 10.24 -16.18
C GLY A 285 7.57 10.54 -15.08
N PHE A 286 8.70 11.09 -15.48
CA PHE A 286 9.75 11.51 -14.56
C PHE A 286 10.34 12.85 -14.95
N LYS A 287 10.93 13.54 -13.97
CA LYS A 287 11.68 14.78 -14.19
C LYS A 287 12.85 14.87 -13.22
N PHE A 288 14.01 15.28 -13.72
CA PHE A 288 15.13 15.68 -12.88
C PHE A 288 15.00 17.13 -12.46
N PHE A 289 15.29 17.39 -11.18
CA PHE A 289 15.46 18.74 -10.69
C PHE A 289 16.64 19.41 -11.40
N LYS A 290 16.44 20.63 -11.94
CA LYS A 290 17.49 21.47 -12.54
C LYS A 290 17.35 22.88 -11.96
N GLU A 291 18.42 23.38 -11.34
CA GLU A 291 18.40 24.69 -10.65
C GLU A 291 18.05 25.86 -11.59
N LYS A 292 18.46 25.78 -12.87
CA LYS A 292 18.13 26.78 -13.91
C LYS A 292 16.63 26.90 -14.24
N ASP A 293 15.85 25.83 -14.01
CA ASP A 293 14.40 25.84 -14.19
C ASP A 293 13.69 26.61 -13.05
N SER A 294 14.38 26.82 -11.93
CA SER A 294 13.84 27.52 -10.74
C SER A 294 13.93 29.03 -10.87
N GLU A 295 14.94 29.57 -11.53
CA GLU A 295 15.14 31.01 -11.69
C GLU A 295 14.25 31.63 -12.78
N ARG A 296 13.97 30.88 -13.85
CA ARG A 296 13.07 31.32 -14.92
C ARG A 296 11.59 31.36 -14.51
N LYS A 297 11.16 30.58 -13.53
CA LYS A 297 9.76 30.54 -13.09
C LYS A 297 9.35 31.71 -12.18
N ASN A 298 10.29 32.45 -11.58
CA ASN A 298 9.95 33.59 -10.73
C ASN A 298 9.54 34.84 -11.51
N GLU A 299 9.79 34.92 -12.83
CA GLU A 299 9.42 36.03 -13.66
C GLU A 299 8.16 35.79 -14.54
N GLU A 300 7.72 34.53 -14.74
CA GLU A 300 6.56 34.16 -15.57
C GLU A 300 5.28 33.79 -14.77
N THR A 301 5.22 34.09 -13.49
CA THR A 301 4.30 33.41 -12.55
C THR A 301 2.84 33.86 -12.57
N SER A 302 2.45 34.91 -13.35
CA SER A 302 1.06 35.40 -13.28
C SER A 302 0.12 34.91 -14.41
N ALA A 303 0.65 34.59 -15.60
CA ALA A 303 -0.17 34.11 -16.73
C ALA A 303 -0.26 32.55 -16.78
N SER A 304 0.76 31.85 -16.24
CA SER A 304 0.83 30.38 -16.29
C SER A 304 -0.04 29.68 -15.26
N ASP A 305 -0.29 30.28 -14.10
CA ASP A 305 -1.06 29.65 -13.03
C ASP A 305 -2.55 29.55 -13.37
N LEU A 306 -3.11 30.55 -14.05
CA LEU A 306 -4.48 30.48 -14.54
C LEU A 306 -4.62 29.43 -15.66
N ALA A 307 -3.69 29.42 -16.62
CA ALA A 307 -3.69 28.44 -17.71
C ALA A 307 -3.55 26.99 -17.17
N ASN A 308 -2.65 26.77 -16.20
CA ASN A 308 -2.47 25.48 -15.55
C ASN A 308 -3.69 25.08 -14.70
N ALA A 309 -4.29 26.01 -13.96
CA ALA A 309 -5.53 25.76 -13.23
C ALA A 309 -6.70 25.44 -14.18
N MET A 310 -6.79 26.14 -15.30
CA MET A 310 -7.80 25.86 -16.34
C MET A 310 -7.55 24.50 -17.00
N GLN A 311 -6.30 24.11 -17.23
CA GLN A 311 -5.94 22.81 -17.77
C GLN A 311 -6.32 21.68 -16.79
N ILE A 312 -6.02 21.82 -15.50
CA ILE A 312 -6.45 20.86 -14.46
C ILE A 312 -7.98 20.72 -14.41
N LEU A 313 -8.70 21.84 -14.58
CA LEU A 313 -10.16 21.85 -14.60
C LEU A 313 -10.73 21.29 -15.91
N SER A 314 -10.01 21.40 -17.04
CA SER A 314 -10.45 20.96 -18.38
C SER A 314 -10.02 19.52 -18.74
N GLU A 315 -9.11 18.88 -17.99
CA GLU A 315 -8.59 17.53 -18.27
C GLU A 315 -9.59 16.38 -18.04
N ARG A 316 -10.81 16.68 -17.60
CA ARG A 316 -11.86 15.64 -17.54
C ARG A 316 -12.47 15.51 -18.93
N THR A 317 -12.18 14.40 -19.62
CA THR A 317 -13.05 13.88 -20.69
C THR A 317 -14.45 13.75 -20.09
N LEU A 318 -15.33 14.67 -20.46
CA LEU A 318 -16.71 14.63 -20.00
C LEU A 318 -17.36 13.36 -20.55
N PRO A 319 -17.79 12.42 -19.70
CA PRO A 319 -18.48 11.22 -20.16
C PRO A 319 -19.74 11.64 -20.94
N ARG A 320 -20.16 10.80 -21.90
CA ARG A 320 -21.41 11.05 -22.63
C ARG A 320 -22.59 10.88 -21.65
N GLY A 321 -23.56 11.80 -21.71
CA GLY A 321 -24.76 11.80 -20.89
C GLY A 321 -24.64 12.68 -19.64
N ALA A 322 -25.61 12.59 -18.74
CA ALA A 322 -25.68 13.44 -17.53
C ALA A 322 -24.53 13.21 -16.55
N LEU A 323 -24.14 14.27 -15.86
CA LEU A 323 -23.16 14.20 -14.77
C LEU A 323 -23.78 13.52 -13.55
N VAL A 324 -23.26 12.34 -13.19
CA VAL A 324 -23.68 11.60 -12.00
C VAL A 324 -22.83 12.04 -10.81
N LEU A 325 -23.48 12.53 -9.74
CA LEU A 325 -22.82 13.03 -8.55
C LEU A 325 -23.33 12.34 -7.28
N PRO A 326 -22.46 12.11 -6.27
CA PRO A 326 -22.89 11.85 -4.91
C PRO A 326 -23.82 12.96 -4.38
N PHE A 327 -24.78 12.61 -3.54
CA PHE A 327 -25.82 13.56 -3.09
C PHE A 327 -25.28 14.84 -2.42
N GLU A 328 -24.18 14.77 -1.68
CA GLU A 328 -23.56 15.96 -1.07
C GLU A 328 -22.97 16.93 -2.11
N GLN A 329 -22.37 16.40 -3.17
CA GLN A 329 -21.88 17.22 -4.28
C GLN A 329 -23.04 17.79 -5.10
N PHE A 330 -24.11 17.01 -5.30
CA PHE A 330 -25.31 17.44 -5.97
C PHE A 330 -25.98 18.63 -5.24
N LYS A 331 -26.03 18.63 -3.90
CA LYS A 331 -26.51 19.77 -3.10
C LYS A 331 -25.72 21.04 -3.41
N THR A 332 -24.40 20.95 -3.53
CA THR A 332 -23.53 22.09 -3.86
C THR A 332 -23.86 22.65 -5.24
N VAL A 333 -24.01 21.76 -6.23
CA VAL A 333 -24.40 22.16 -7.59
C VAL A 333 -25.81 22.76 -7.59
N PHE A 334 -26.78 22.17 -6.87
CA PHE A 334 -28.13 22.72 -6.75
C PHE A 334 -28.13 24.15 -6.16
N GLN A 335 -27.36 24.38 -5.09
CA GLN A 335 -27.24 25.70 -4.49
C GLN A 335 -26.62 26.73 -5.45
N PHE A 336 -25.62 26.32 -6.23
CA PHE A 336 -25.00 27.15 -7.26
C PHE A 336 -26.02 27.49 -8.36
N LEU A 337 -26.73 26.49 -8.88
CA LEU A 337 -27.75 26.66 -9.93
C LEU A 337 -28.93 27.54 -9.43
N LYS A 338 -29.32 27.41 -8.17
CA LYS A 338 -30.33 28.28 -7.56
C LYS A 338 -29.92 29.77 -7.58
N ARG A 339 -28.63 30.05 -7.35
CA ARG A 339 -28.09 31.43 -7.47
C ARG A 339 -28.11 31.91 -8.93
N LEU A 340 -27.83 31.03 -9.91
CA LEU A 340 -27.93 31.37 -11.32
C LEU A 340 -29.36 31.72 -11.74
N VAL A 341 -30.36 30.96 -11.29
CA VAL A 341 -31.78 31.29 -11.53
C VAL A 341 -32.13 32.65 -10.95
N SER A 342 -31.64 32.98 -9.76
CA SER A 342 -31.89 34.26 -9.12
C SER A 342 -31.28 35.46 -9.87
N ASN A 343 -30.10 35.28 -10.44
CA ASN A 343 -29.35 36.38 -11.05
C ASN A 343 -29.56 36.56 -12.57
N TYR A 344 -29.83 35.45 -13.30
CA TYR A 344 -29.76 35.42 -14.76
C TYR A 344 -31.05 34.98 -15.46
N GLN A 345 -32.18 34.85 -14.72
CA GLN A 345 -33.49 34.43 -15.25
C GLN A 345 -33.46 33.11 -16.06
N ARG A 346 -32.59 32.19 -15.70
CA ARG A 346 -32.51 30.87 -16.36
C ARG A 346 -33.55 29.92 -15.82
N GLU A 347 -34.16 29.10 -16.67
CA GLU A 347 -35.06 28.03 -16.28
C GLU A 347 -34.27 26.78 -15.95
N ILE A 348 -34.47 26.27 -14.72
CA ILE A 348 -33.91 25.02 -14.23
C ILE A 348 -35.03 24.21 -13.62
N TRP A 349 -35.10 22.94 -13.97
CA TRP A 349 -36.12 22.03 -13.48
C TRP A 349 -35.51 20.92 -12.65
N ALA A 350 -36.14 20.61 -11.51
CA ALA A 350 -35.84 19.45 -10.70
C ALA A 350 -36.86 18.34 -10.99
N VAL A 351 -36.39 17.16 -11.30
CA VAL A 351 -37.21 15.98 -11.53
C VAL A 351 -36.80 14.89 -10.55
N LEU A 352 -37.78 14.35 -9.81
CA LEU A 352 -37.58 13.22 -8.92
C LEU A 352 -38.17 11.97 -9.59
N PHE A 353 -37.35 10.96 -9.85
CA PHE A 353 -37.76 9.63 -10.29
C PHE A 353 -37.81 8.71 -9.07
N SER A 354 -38.95 8.02 -8.86
CA SER A 354 -39.11 7.03 -7.79
C SER A 354 -39.56 5.71 -8.37
N ILE A 355 -38.79 4.64 -8.06
CA ILE A 355 -39.07 3.28 -8.49
C ILE A 355 -39.79 2.51 -7.39
N SER A 356 -40.83 1.77 -7.73
CA SER A 356 -41.58 0.94 -6.81
C SER A 356 -41.93 -0.41 -7.43
N GLU A 357 -41.88 -1.47 -6.63
CA GLU A 357 -42.22 -2.83 -7.04
C GLU A 357 -43.75 -2.95 -7.23
N THR A 358 -44.15 -3.48 -8.39
CA THR A 358 -45.59 -3.74 -8.70
C THR A 358 -46.00 -5.18 -8.47
N LYS A 359 -45.04 -6.12 -8.60
CA LYS A 359 -45.24 -7.56 -8.37
C LYS A 359 -43.98 -8.09 -7.69
N ARG A 360 -44.13 -9.14 -6.86
CA ARG A 360 -42.99 -9.79 -6.21
C ARG A 360 -41.93 -10.17 -7.27
N SER A 361 -40.80 -9.48 -7.25
CA SER A 361 -39.75 -9.58 -8.24
C SER A 361 -38.67 -10.56 -7.80
N ALA A 362 -38.07 -11.27 -8.75
CA ALA A 362 -36.82 -12.01 -8.55
C ALA A 362 -35.59 -11.09 -8.67
N ILE A 363 -35.75 -9.88 -9.23
CA ILE A 363 -34.70 -8.89 -9.40
C ILE A 363 -34.68 -8.01 -8.15
N PRO A 364 -33.51 -7.80 -7.50
CA PRO A 364 -33.35 -6.85 -6.41
C PRO A 364 -33.70 -5.42 -6.87
N ILE A 365 -34.22 -4.61 -5.94
CA ILE A 365 -34.55 -3.20 -6.26
C ILE A 365 -33.30 -2.38 -6.62
N GLU A 366 -32.15 -2.76 -6.11
CA GLU A 366 -30.86 -2.17 -6.43
C GLU A 366 -30.50 -2.35 -7.93
N ASP A 367 -30.71 -3.53 -8.49
CA ASP A 367 -30.46 -3.84 -9.91
C ASP A 367 -31.46 -3.10 -10.82
N ALA A 368 -32.70 -2.98 -10.39
CA ALA A 368 -33.71 -2.19 -11.08
C ALA A 368 -33.38 -0.69 -11.06
N ALA A 369 -32.84 -0.21 -9.92
CA ALA A 369 -32.40 1.17 -9.77
C ALA A 369 -31.20 1.49 -10.67
N GLU A 370 -30.27 0.56 -10.84
CA GLU A 370 -29.11 0.71 -11.76
C GLU A 370 -29.59 0.83 -13.22
N GLN A 371 -30.53 -0.03 -13.67
CA GLN A 371 -31.12 0.06 -15.00
C GLN A 371 -31.85 1.40 -15.23
N LEU A 372 -32.55 1.92 -14.21
CA LEU A 372 -33.18 3.23 -14.29
C LEU A 372 -32.13 4.36 -14.38
N LEU A 373 -31.04 4.27 -13.62
CA LEU A 373 -29.96 5.24 -13.68
C LEU A 373 -29.32 5.29 -15.08
N ASP A 374 -29.12 4.14 -15.71
CA ASP A 374 -28.59 4.05 -17.07
C ASP A 374 -29.54 4.65 -18.10
N ALA A 375 -30.84 4.41 -17.96
CA ALA A 375 -31.88 5.03 -18.81
C ALA A 375 -31.86 6.57 -18.66
N ILE A 376 -31.80 7.09 -17.42
CA ILE A 376 -31.69 8.52 -17.10
C ILE A 376 -30.40 9.09 -17.73
N LYS A 377 -29.23 8.53 -17.36
CA LYS A 377 -27.91 9.02 -17.78
C LYS A 377 -27.76 9.08 -19.29
N SER A 378 -28.18 8.02 -19.98
CA SER A 378 -28.02 7.94 -21.46
C SER A 378 -29.06 8.78 -22.22
N SER A 379 -30.11 9.27 -21.58
CA SER A 379 -31.14 10.12 -22.18
C SER A 379 -30.91 11.61 -22.00
N LEU A 380 -29.99 12.00 -21.13
CA LEU A 380 -29.74 13.38 -20.75
C LEU A 380 -28.48 13.95 -21.39
N ARG A 381 -28.36 15.29 -21.35
CA ARG A 381 -27.18 16.03 -21.87
C ARG A 381 -26.09 16.07 -20.83
N GLN A 382 -24.86 16.39 -21.26
CA GLN A 382 -23.71 16.58 -20.36
C GLN A 382 -23.87 17.72 -19.34
N SER A 383 -24.73 18.70 -19.65
CA SER A 383 -25.07 19.80 -18.74
C SER A 383 -26.03 19.38 -17.63
N ASP A 384 -26.78 18.30 -17.79
CA ASP A 384 -27.73 17.84 -16.80
C ASP A 384 -27.04 17.05 -15.68
N VAL A 385 -27.60 17.10 -14.49
CA VAL A 385 -26.99 16.47 -13.31
C VAL A 385 -27.97 15.48 -12.68
N VAL A 386 -27.49 14.31 -12.32
CA VAL A 386 -28.28 13.28 -11.64
C VAL A 386 -27.59 12.84 -10.35
N SER A 387 -28.38 12.54 -9.34
CA SER A 387 -27.93 11.95 -8.07
C SER A 387 -28.92 10.95 -7.55
N GLN A 388 -28.44 9.86 -6.98
CA GLN A 388 -29.24 8.95 -6.20
C GLN A 388 -29.35 9.48 -4.77
N ASN A 389 -30.57 9.80 -4.33
CA ASN A 389 -30.85 10.33 -3.00
C ASN A 389 -31.39 9.25 -2.02
N ALA A 390 -31.92 8.14 -2.57
CA ALA A 390 -32.33 6.96 -1.81
C ALA A 390 -32.14 5.70 -2.68
N LYS A 391 -32.22 4.50 -2.09
CA LYS A 391 -32.04 3.23 -2.84
C LYS A 391 -32.94 3.11 -4.08
N ASN A 392 -34.08 3.76 -4.05
CA ASN A 392 -35.10 3.70 -5.09
C ASN A 392 -35.49 5.06 -5.67
N GLN A 393 -34.65 6.10 -5.47
CA GLN A 393 -34.95 7.45 -5.91
C GLN A 393 -33.75 8.14 -6.54
N PHE A 394 -34.00 8.84 -7.67
CA PHE A 394 -33.03 9.67 -8.38
C PHE A 394 -33.54 11.08 -8.56
N MET A 395 -32.70 12.04 -8.22
CA MET A 395 -32.96 13.45 -8.44
C MET A 395 -32.17 13.94 -9.62
N VAL A 396 -32.81 14.62 -10.56
CA VAL A 396 -32.25 15.16 -11.79
C VAL A 396 -32.42 16.66 -11.85
N LEU A 397 -31.41 17.39 -12.28
CA LEU A 397 -31.48 18.81 -12.59
C LEU A 397 -31.31 19.00 -14.10
N LEU A 398 -32.35 19.50 -14.75
CA LEU A 398 -32.37 19.83 -16.16
C LEU A 398 -32.10 21.31 -16.33
N GLN A 399 -31.07 21.65 -17.14
CA GLN A 399 -30.67 23.02 -17.39
C GLN A 399 -31.11 23.48 -18.78
N GLU A 400 -31.62 24.72 -18.85
CA GLU A 400 -32.00 25.36 -20.12
C GLU A 400 -32.99 24.52 -20.94
N VAL A 401 -34.01 23.99 -20.26
CA VAL A 401 -35.12 23.28 -20.89
C VAL A 401 -36.39 24.13 -20.70
N GLU A 402 -36.99 24.53 -21.83
CA GLU A 402 -38.26 25.21 -21.82
C GLU A 402 -39.36 24.28 -21.24
N SER A 403 -40.32 24.87 -20.51
CA SER A 403 -41.42 24.15 -19.86
C SER A 403 -42.19 23.22 -20.83
N SER A 404 -42.34 23.64 -22.09
CA SER A 404 -42.97 22.84 -23.16
C SER A 404 -42.22 21.59 -23.57
N ASN A 405 -40.90 21.51 -23.31
CA ASN A 405 -40.03 20.44 -23.74
C ASN A 405 -39.66 19.42 -22.63
N ILE A 406 -40.07 19.68 -21.38
CA ILE A 406 -39.74 18.82 -20.24
C ILE A 406 -40.37 17.43 -20.38
N GLU A 407 -41.65 17.38 -20.79
CA GLU A 407 -42.35 16.12 -21.01
C GLU A 407 -41.65 15.26 -22.08
N ILE A 408 -41.06 15.87 -23.11
CA ILE A 408 -40.29 15.17 -24.15
C ILE A 408 -39.06 14.50 -23.54
N VAL A 409 -38.36 15.21 -22.62
CA VAL A 409 -37.20 14.65 -21.93
C VAL A 409 -37.59 13.49 -21.02
N ILE A 410 -38.67 13.66 -20.23
CA ILE A 410 -39.17 12.61 -19.34
C ILE A 410 -39.64 11.39 -20.15
N ASN A 411 -40.39 11.58 -21.22
CA ASN A 411 -40.86 10.48 -22.09
C ASN A 411 -39.69 9.72 -22.71
N ARG A 412 -38.64 10.37 -23.14
CA ARG A 412 -37.43 9.72 -23.67
C ARG A 412 -36.72 8.84 -22.62
N ILE A 413 -36.74 9.27 -21.34
CA ILE A 413 -36.21 8.45 -20.23
C ILE A 413 -37.14 7.25 -20.00
N MET A 414 -38.44 7.48 -19.99
CA MET A 414 -39.42 6.42 -19.77
C MET A 414 -39.44 5.37 -20.91
N GLU A 415 -39.31 5.77 -22.16
CA GLU A 415 -39.16 4.85 -23.31
C GLU A 415 -37.97 3.92 -23.15
N LYS A 416 -36.82 4.47 -22.67
CA LYS A 416 -35.65 3.62 -22.41
C LYS A 416 -35.82 2.72 -21.18
N TRP A 417 -36.51 3.21 -20.16
CA TRP A 417 -36.86 2.41 -19.00
C TRP A 417 -37.79 1.24 -19.39
N GLU A 418 -38.80 1.48 -20.21
CA GLU A 418 -39.74 0.45 -20.68
C GLU A 418 -39.04 -0.64 -21.49
N ALA A 419 -37.90 -0.35 -22.11
CA ALA A 419 -37.07 -1.32 -22.80
C ALA A 419 -36.17 -2.14 -21.88
N ALA A 420 -36.09 -1.81 -20.59
CA ALA A 420 -35.26 -2.50 -19.61
C ALA A 420 -36.00 -3.71 -19.01
N ASP A 421 -35.27 -4.78 -18.66
CA ASP A 421 -35.83 -6.02 -18.13
C ASP A 421 -36.62 -5.81 -16.82
N ALA A 422 -36.20 -4.85 -15.99
CA ALA A 422 -36.85 -4.54 -14.72
C ALA A 422 -38.21 -3.85 -14.89
N SER A 423 -38.50 -3.22 -16.03
CA SER A 423 -39.75 -2.50 -16.30
C SER A 423 -41.01 -3.38 -16.19
N ALA A 424 -40.88 -4.69 -16.41
CA ALA A 424 -41.97 -5.66 -16.30
C ALA A 424 -42.45 -5.86 -14.82
N MET A 425 -41.62 -5.54 -13.85
CA MET A 425 -41.85 -5.82 -12.42
C MET A 425 -41.84 -4.57 -11.56
N PHE A 426 -41.33 -3.46 -12.08
CA PHE A 426 -41.28 -2.19 -11.35
C PHE A 426 -41.93 -1.06 -12.12
N THR A 427 -42.50 -0.12 -11.39
CA THR A 427 -43.07 1.12 -11.95
C THR A 427 -42.21 2.30 -11.56
N VAL A 428 -42.01 3.22 -12.48
CA VAL A 428 -41.34 4.49 -12.22
C VAL A 428 -42.37 5.62 -12.22
N LYS A 429 -42.32 6.47 -11.20
CA LYS A 429 -43.04 7.72 -11.14
C LYS A 429 -42.06 8.87 -11.23
N SER A 430 -42.46 9.93 -11.94
CA SER A 430 -41.75 11.19 -11.99
C SER A 430 -42.52 12.34 -11.40
N GLU A 431 -41.88 13.14 -10.56
CA GLU A 431 -42.41 14.39 -10.04
C GLU A 431 -41.47 15.51 -10.45
N LEU A 432 -42.01 16.64 -10.87
CA LEU A 432 -41.23 17.78 -11.35
C LEU A 432 -41.64 19.10 -10.68
N ASP A 433 -40.64 19.92 -10.40
CA ASP A 433 -40.87 21.31 -9.95
C ASP A 433 -39.79 22.24 -10.55
N ALA A 434 -40.17 23.49 -10.80
CA ALA A 434 -39.23 24.50 -11.22
C ALA A 434 -38.39 24.97 -10.03
N VAL A 435 -37.09 25.11 -10.23
CA VAL A 435 -36.20 25.70 -9.23
C VAL A 435 -36.48 27.19 -9.13
N LYS A 436 -37.23 27.58 -8.12
CA LYS A 436 -37.71 28.95 -7.90
C LYS A 436 -36.62 29.85 -7.29
N ARG A 437 -36.73 31.15 -7.57
CA ARG A 437 -35.95 32.18 -6.87
C ARG A 437 -36.09 32.02 -5.35
N ALA A 438 -34.98 32.25 -4.63
CA ALA A 438 -35.01 32.29 -3.16
C ALA A 438 -35.65 33.55 -2.67
#